data_eaec2f3557d5065f844bb4b4ec23e05e
#
_entry.id   eaec2f3557d5065f844bb4b4ec23e05e
#
_cell.length_a   1.000
_cell.length_b   1.000
_cell.length_c   1.000
_cell.angle_alpha   90.00
_cell.angle_beta   90.00
_cell.angle_gamma   90.00
#
_symmetry.space_group_name_H-M   'P 1'
#
loop_
_entity.id
_entity.type
_entity.pdbx_description
1 polymer ?
#
loop_
_entity_poly.entity_id
_entity_poly.type
_entity_poly.pdbx_seq_one_letter_code
_entity_poly.pdbx_strand_id
1 'polypeptide(L)'
;MPTVSAPENGRVYPNWGTIRRLPNQLTEGEIALLRFLDENLPKEWLLFAQPFVNGTRPDIVAFRPGIGAMIYEVKDWRLSAYSWHRTTKGLTLHVSDARGTYLVKNPVRQVAHYKEKIIGLLVPGIGEKIDDNAHAFGVIKTGVYFHRETTDAAKRFFFLAGKESVPVIGHDALVSGKIKLVVPDVGLSRSKYWDESWDNELLFWLRPPRHVAEQAEPLKLSEEQTKHATPAPGHHRLRGAAGSGKTLVLAYRAARLASEGKRVLILTYNITLWHYIHDAIRRAPFVFDWERITAVHFHGFCKDILNHFGVHWPEGEKEEVFQREVVAAVLKAIEGKQHELWDAVLIDEGQDYCVEWYRMLRHFLTDREEVLLVCDAMQNIYGRDNSWTDRPMKDVAFRGPWGELRRSYRLPNEVAVLARRFGELFGLDQRTRVEDAQTELEFRPHVVWCEIEDRRLEEWLWRAFTRLKKEGEHASDMVFLLPNHEIGMRCARHFEKQGISVNHVFEIDGPRSTKRHKVAFWNQDSRLKMCTVHSFKGWECANVVLYIGASPQSESRRNDMLVYTAITRTRGNLIVLNANTRYREFGESLPCRWE
;
A
#
# COMPACT_ATOMS: atom_id res chain seq x y z
N MET A 1 -15.61 26.15 7.05
CA MET A 1 -15.25 24.75 7.33
C MET A 1 -16.52 24.01 7.68
N PRO A 2 -16.87 22.89 7.05
CA PRO A 2 -18.03 22.13 7.50
C PRO A 2 -17.64 21.46 8.82
N THR A 3 -18.32 21.86 9.88
CA THR A 3 -18.36 21.14 11.15
C THR A 3 -18.73 19.69 10.87
N VAL A 4 -17.95 18.74 11.39
CA VAL A 4 -18.27 17.32 11.35
C VAL A 4 -19.65 17.17 12.02
N SER A 5 -20.71 17.12 11.22
CA SER A 5 -22.05 16.86 11.72
C SER A 5 -22.09 15.46 12.29
N ALA A 6 -22.62 15.33 13.51
CA ALA A 6 -22.93 14.03 14.10
C ALA A 6 -23.75 13.24 13.08
N PRO A 7 -23.43 11.96 12.84
CA PRO A 7 -24.11 11.17 11.83
C PRO A 7 -25.56 10.91 12.24
N GLU A 8 -26.45 10.95 11.28
CA GLU A 8 -27.89 10.69 11.45
C GLU A 8 -28.22 9.29 12.04
N ASN A 9 -27.26 8.40 12.19
CA ASN A 9 -27.47 6.98 12.56
C ASN A 9 -26.61 6.48 13.72
N GLY A 10 -26.38 7.28 14.78
CA GLY A 10 -25.68 6.82 15.96
C GLY A 10 -24.13 6.91 15.87
N ARG A 11 -23.43 6.63 16.99
CA ARG A 11 -21.98 6.81 17.15
C ARG A 11 -21.14 5.55 16.97
N VAL A 12 -21.78 4.39 16.79
CA VAL A 12 -21.14 3.08 16.61
C VAL A 12 -21.07 2.74 15.12
N TYR A 13 -19.87 2.37 14.64
CA TYR A 13 -19.58 2.05 13.24
C TYR A 13 -18.93 0.67 13.09
N PRO A 14 -19.46 -0.18 12.20
CA PRO A 14 -20.79 -0.07 11.61
C PRO A 14 -21.87 -0.09 12.72
N ASN A 15 -23.09 0.33 12.41
CA ASN A 15 -24.15 0.36 13.41
C ASN A 15 -24.47 -1.06 13.94
N TRP A 16 -25.09 -1.16 15.12
CA TRP A 16 -25.41 -2.43 15.78
C TRP A 16 -26.19 -3.43 14.92
N GLY A 17 -27.07 -2.93 14.04
CA GLY A 17 -27.82 -3.77 13.09
C GLY A 17 -26.90 -4.43 12.07
N THR A 18 -25.91 -3.69 11.56
CA THR A 18 -24.91 -4.18 10.61
C THR A 18 -23.91 -5.12 11.29
N ILE A 19 -23.47 -4.80 12.53
CA ILE A 19 -22.55 -5.65 13.31
C ILE A 19 -23.09 -7.08 13.43
N ARG A 20 -24.38 -7.24 13.69
CA ARG A 20 -25.02 -8.57 13.81
C ARG A 20 -25.02 -9.38 12.51
N ARG A 21 -24.75 -8.74 11.36
CA ARG A 21 -24.77 -9.35 10.01
C ARG A 21 -23.38 -9.47 9.40
N LEU A 22 -22.33 -9.08 10.14
CA LEU A 22 -20.96 -9.20 9.63
C LEU A 22 -20.61 -10.66 9.33
N PRO A 23 -19.92 -10.94 8.21
CA PRO A 23 -19.46 -12.30 7.89
C PRO A 23 -18.57 -12.89 8.99
N ASN A 24 -17.72 -12.06 9.58
CA ASN A 24 -16.94 -12.37 10.78
C ASN A 24 -17.61 -11.67 11.96
N GLN A 25 -18.36 -12.41 12.75
CA GLN A 25 -19.01 -11.85 13.93
C GLN A 25 -17.99 -11.41 14.97
N LEU A 26 -18.35 -10.37 15.72
CA LEU A 26 -17.56 -9.93 16.87
C LEU A 26 -17.55 -11.04 17.94
N THR A 27 -16.42 -11.20 18.63
CA THR A 27 -16.30 -12.10 19.77
C THR A 27 -17.12 -11.59 20.98
N GLU A 28 -17.32 -12.45 21.99
CA GLU A 28 -18.00 -12.06 23.22
C GLU A 28 -17.32 -10.87 23.89
N GLY A 29 -15.99 -10.89 23.94
CA GLY A 29 -15.18 -9.82 24.52
C GLY A 29 -15.27 -8.51 23.74
N GLU A 30 -15.26 -8.56 22.41
CA GLU A 30 -15.44 -7.38 21.56
C GLU A 30 -16.82 -6.74 21.77
N ILE A 31 -17.88 -7.57 21.82
CA ILE A 31 -19.24 -7.10 22.08
C ILE A 31 -19.34 -6.49 23.49
N ALA A 32 -18.76 -7.12 24.49
CA ALA A 32 -18.78 -6.64 25.86
C ALA A 32 -18.09 -5.27 25.99
N LEU A 33 -16.88 -5.14 25.43
CA LEU A 33 -16.16 -3.87 25.47
C LEU A 33 -16.87 -2.77 24.67
N LEU A 34 -17.36 -3.08 23.48
CA LEU A 34 -18.06 -2.11 22.64
C LEU A 34 -19.36 -1.59 23.30
N ARG A 35 -20.14 -2.48 23.91
CA ARG A 35 -21.34 -2.08 24.70
C ARG A 35 -20.98 -1.20 25.88
N PHE A 36 -19.97 -1.61 26.64
CA PHE A 36 -19.50 -0.82 27.79
C PHE A 36 -19.10 0.59 27.36
N LEU A 37 -18.38 0.74 26.26
CA LEU A 37 -17.98 2.04 25.71
C LEU A 37 -19.20 2.83 25.23
N ASP A 38 -20.15 2.17 24.56
CA ASP A 38 -21.37 2.83 24.04
C ASP A 38 -22.29 3.32 25.17
N GLU A 39 -22.35 2.62 26.30
CA GLU A 39 -23.17 2.99 27.45
C GLU A 39 -22.51 4.05 28.34
N ASN A 40 -21.19 4.07 28.45
CA ASN A 40 -20.47 4.86 29.47
C ASN A 40 -19.67 6.05 28.94
N LEU A 41 -19.39 6.13 27.63
CA LEU A 41 -18.70 7.30 27.06
C LEU A 41 -19.68 8.45 26.74
N PRO A 42 -19.23 9.72 26.84
CA PRO A 42 -19.98 10.87 26.32
C PRO A 42 -20.29 10.71 24.83
N LYS A 43 -21.40 11.36 24.38
CA LYS A 43 -21.92 11.20 23.00
C LYS A 43 -20.96 11.67 21.91
N GLU A 44 -20.00 12.52 22.23
CA GLU A 44 -18.99 13.05 21.32
C GLU A 44 -17.92 12.02 20.92
N TRP A 45 -17.86 10.89 21.63
CA TRP A 45 -17.00 9.78 21.27
C TRP A 45 -17.61 8.93 20.17
N LEU A 46 -16.86 8.67 19.12
CA LEU A 46 -17.20 7.78 18.02
C LEU A 46 -16.56 6.41 18.26
N LEU A 47 -17.30 5.34 18.01
CA LEU A 47 -16.88 3.97 18.25
C LEU A 47 -16.80 3.18 16.94
N PHE A 48 -15.69 2.54 16.70
CA PHE A 48 -15.45 1.76 15.49
C PHE A 48 -15.13 0.32 15.87
N ALA A 49 -15.95 -0.61 15.39
CA ALA A 49 -15.75 -2.04 15.57
C ALA A 49 -15.04 -2.62 14.35
N GLN A 50 -13.89 -3.23 14.59
CA GLN A 50 -13.02 -3.84 13.58
C GLN A 50 -12.79 -2.94 12.34
N PRO A 51 -12.44 -1.64 12.51
CA PRO A 51 -12.21 -0.78 11.36
C PRO A 51 -11.04 -1.32 10.55
N PHE A 52 -11.18 -1.25 9.22
CA PHE A 52 -10.07 -1.59 8.34
C PHE A 52 -9.14 -0.39 8.21
N VAL A 53 -8.05 -0.42 8.97
CA VAL A 53 -7.07 0.66 9.00
C VAL A 53 -5.82 0.19 8.27
N ASN A 54 -5.80 0.44 6.99
CA ASN A 54 -4.67 0.21 6.14
C ASN A 54 -3.98 -1.14 6.33
N GLY A 55 -4.67 -2.20 5.99
CA GLY A 55 -4.11 -3.52 6.12
C GLY A 55 -3.99 -4.01 7.57
N THR A 56 -4.41 -3.25 8.58
CA THR A 56 -4.59 -3.70 9.96
C THR A 56 -6.05 -3.60 10.37
N ARG A 57 -6.47 -4.42 11.31
CA ARG A 57 -7.84 -4.46 11.79
C ARG A 57 -7.83 -4.46 13.31
N PRO A 58 -7.72 -3.28 13.95
CA PRO A 58 -7.91 -3.16 15.39
C PRO A 58 -9.30 -3.64 15.77
N ASP A 59 -9.45 -4.30 16.91
CA ASP A 59 -10.75 -4.83 17.30
C ASP A 59 -11.73 -3.71 17.62
N ILE A 60 -11.32 -2.72 18.43
CA ILE A 60 -12.15 -1.55 18.76
C ILE A 60 -11.30 -0.28 18.76
N VAL A 61 -11.84 0.79 18.18
CA VAL A 61 -11.28 2.15 18.27
C VAL A 61 -12.35 3.10 18.81
N ALA A 62 -12.05 3.78 19.90
CA ALA A 62 -12.83 4.91 20.41
C ALA A 62 -12.09 6.20 20.06
N PHE A 63 -12.72 7.08 19.30
CA PHE A 63 -12.15 8.33 18.80
C PHE A 63 -13.01 9.52 19.21
N ARG A 64 -12.39 10.60 19.65
CA ARG A 64 -13.06 11.89 19.86
C ARG A 64 -12.29 12.99 19.17
N PRO A 65 -12.92 13.72 18.22
CA PRO A 65 -12.34 14.90 17.60
C PRO A 65 -11.79 15.90 18.63
N GLY A 66 -10.63 16.48 18.34
CA GLY A 66 -9.98 17.43 19.23
C GLY A 66 -9.27 16.82 20.46
N ILE A 67 -9.36 15.50 20.66
CA ILE A 67 -8.72 14.82 21.81
C ILE A 67 -7.74 13.74 21.37
N GLY A 68 -8.19 12.80 20.50
CA GLY A 68 -7.40 11.67 20.06
C GLY A 68 -8.17 10.35 20.11
N ALA A 69 -7.44 9.23 20.07
CA ALA A 69 -8.03 7.90 20.00
C ALA A 69 -7.51 6.93 21.05
N MET A 70 -8.37 5.99 21.45
CA MET A 70 -8.04 4.80 22.23
C MET A 70 -8.29 3.56 21.39
N ILE A 71 -7.27 2.72 21.21
CA ILE A 71 -7.27 1.52 20.38
C ILE A 71 -7.17 0.30 21.26
N TYR A 72 -8.07 -0.63 21.07
CA TYR A 72 -8.08 -1.89 21.80
C TYR A 72 -7.88 -3.10 20.89
N GLU A 73 -7.04 -4.01 21.38
CA GLU A 73 -7.01 -5.41 20.99
C GLU A 73 -7.76 -6.21 22.05
N VAL A 74 -8.66 -7.07 21.66
CA VAL A 74 -9.52 -7.85 22.54
C VAL A 74 -9.18 -9.35 22.44
N LYS A 75 -9.11 -10.01 23.59
CA LYS A 75 -8.83 -11.45 23.64
C LYS A 75 -9.77 -12.17 24.58
N ASP A 76 -10.46 -13.19 24.07
CA ASP A 76 -11.29 -14.13 24.85
C ASP A 76 -10.44 -15.30 25.39
N TRP A 77 -9.19 -15.02 25.71
CA TRP A 77 -8.22 -16.00 26.16
C TRP A 77 -8.40 -16.37 27.62
N ARG A 78 -8.12 -17.64 27.92
CA ARG A 78 -7.81 -18.10 29.27
C ARG A 78 -6.30 -18.24 29.36
N LEU A 79 -5.65 -17.36 30.09
CA LEU A 79 -4.18 -17.25 30.14
C LEU A 79 -3.49 -18.50 30.69
N SER A 80 -4.23 -19.38 31.40
CA SER A 80 -3.73 -20.69 31.85
C SER A 80 -3.32 -21.62 30.69
N ALA A 81 -3.84 -21.42 29.48
CA ALA A 81 -3.45 -22.16 28.29
C ALA A 81 -2.23 -21.57 27.55
N TYR A 82 -1.70 -20.43 28.01
CA TYR A 82 -0.65 -19.68 27.33
C TYR A 82 0.64 -19.70 28.14
N SER A 83 1.78 -19.69 27.45
CA SER A 83 3.11 -19.70 28.06
C SER A 83 4.10 -18.86 27.28
N TRP A 84 5.09 -18.32 28.00
CA TRP A 84 6.22 -17.60 27.40
C TRP A 84 7.40 -18.52 27.21
N HIS A 85 7.94 -18.56 26.00
CA HIS A 85 9.13 -19.32 25.66
C HIS A 85 10.27 -18.38 25.29
N ARG A 86 11.45 -18.63 25.83
CA ARG A 86 12.66 -17.86 25.50
C ARG A 86 13.31 -18.46 24.27
N THR A 87 13.54 -17.62 23.26
CA THR A 87 14.27 -17.95 22.03
C THR A 87 15.52 -17.09 21.90
N THR A 88 16.39 -17.38 20.95
CA THR A 88 17.54 -16.53 20.62
C THR A 88 17.16 -15.11 20.17
N LYS A 89 15.94 -14.94 19.65
CA LYS A 89 15.38 -13.64 19.20
C LYS A 89 14.51 -12.94 20.26
N GLY A 90 14.41 -13.47 21.48
CA GLY A 90 13.63 -12.92 22.57
C GLY A 90 12.49 -13.84 23.04
N LEU A 91 11.49 -13.27 23.72
CA LEU A 91 10.34 -14.01 24.23
C LEU A 91 9.26 -14.17 23.16
N THR A 92 8.76 -15.38 22.99
CA THR A 92 7.65 -15.75 22.11
C THR A 92 6.49 -16.29 22.95
N LEU A 93 5.27 -15.98 22.55
CA LEU A 93 4.04 -16.39 23.21
C LEU A 93 3.46 -17.62 22.51
N HIS A 94 3.14 -18.65 23.28
CA HIS A 94 2.60 -19.90 22.80
C HIS A 94 1.28 -20.23 23.47
N VAL A 95 0.39 -20.92 22.77
CA VAL A 95 -0.85 -21.51 23.29
C VAL A 95 -0.75 -23.03 23.20
N SER A 96 -1.23 -23.73 24.21
CA SER A 96 -1.31 -25.19 24.24
C SER A 96 -2.78 -25.64 24.25
N ASP A 97 -3.14 -26.51 23.32
CA ASP A 97 -4.44 -27.18 23.24
C ASP A 97 -4.26 -28.69 23.01
N ALA A 98 -5.39 -29.41 22.80
CA ALA A 98 -5.37 -30.86 22.57
C ALA A 98 -4.57 -31.31 21.33
N ARG A 99 -4.25 -30.40 20.41
CA ARG A 99 -3.49 -30.64 19.17
C ARG A 99 -2.01 -30.35 19.29
N GLY A 100 -1.59 -29.61 20.35
CA GLY A 100 -0.19 -29.27 20.59
C GLY A 100 0.03 -27.85 21.05
N THR A 101 1.28 -27.39 20.93
CA THR A 101 1.68 -26.03 21.32
C THR A 101 2.02 -25.22 20.07
N TYR A 102 1.40 -24.04 19.93
CA TYR A 102 1.50 -23.19 18.74
C TYR A 102 1.96 -21.78 19.12
N LEU A 103 2.77 -21.17 18.24
CA LEU A 103 3.12 -19.76 18.34
C LEU A 103 1.90 -18.88 18.09
N VAL A 104 1.68 -17.88 18.95
CA VAL A 104 0.63 -16.88 18.79
C VAL A 104 1.19 -15.46 18.82
N LYS A 105 0.50 -14.54 18.17
CA LYS A 105 0.89 -13.12 18.18
C LYS A 105 0.72 -12.54 19.58
N ASN A 106 1.72 -11.79 20.03
CA ASN A 106 1.62 -11.02 21.27
C ASN A 106 0.65 -9.84 21.05
N PRO A 107 -0.50 -9.77 21.73
CA PRO A 107 -1.50 -8.72 21.54
C PRO A 107 -1.00 -7.33 21.96
N VAL A 108 -0.06 -7.26 22.90
CA VAL A 108 0.56 -5.98 23.30
C VAL A 108 1.43 -5.42 22.19
N ARG A 109 2.23 -6.25 21.51
CA ARG A 109 2.99 -5.82 20.33
C ARG A 109 2.06 -5.48 19.16
N GLN A 110 0.97 -6.22 19.02
CA GLN A 110 -0.01 -6.00 17.94
C GLN A 110 -0.65 -4.61 18.06
N VAL A 111 -1.12 -4.23 19.26
CA VAL A 111 -1.75 -2.92 19.46
C VAL A 111 -0.74 -1.77 19.42
N ALA A 112 0.49 -2.00 19.87
CA ALA A 112 1.58 -1.02 19.72
C ALA A 112 1.89 -0.75 18.24
N HIS A 113 1.91 -1.80 17.41
CA HIS A 113 2.08 -1.66 15.96
C HIS A 113 0.96 -0.86 15.29
N TYR A 114 -0.30 -0.99 15.74
CA TYR A 114 -1.39 -0.15 15.24
C TYR A 114 -1.13 1.33 15.51
N LYS A 115 -0.69 1.64 16.73
CA LYS A 115 -0.32 3.01 17.12
C LYS A 115 0.80 3.57 16.26
N GLU A 116 1.89 2.82 16.09
CA GLU A 116 3.03 3.23 15.26
C GLU A 116 2.61 3.49 13.82
N LYS A 117 1.75 2.65 13.25
CA LYS A 117 1.21 2.87 11.90
C LYS A 117 0.37 4.15 11.80
N ILE A 118 -0.52 4.39 12.76
CA ILE A 118 -1.35 5.60 12.74
C ILE A 118 -0.45 6.85 12.82
N ILE A 119 0.49 6.87 13.72
CA ILE A 119 1.38 8.01 13.95
C ILE A 119 2.35 8.23 12.77
N GLY A 120 3.00 7.17 12.32
CA GLY A 120 4.09 7.30 11.33
C GLY A 120 3.64 7.32 9.88
N LEU A 121 2.42 6.83 9.59
CA LEU A 121 1.99 6.58 8.23
C LEU A 121 0.62 7.18 7.89
N LEU A 122 -0.37 7.02 8.76
CA LEU A 122 -1.75 7.34 8.43
C LEU A 122 -2.11 8.80 8.75
N VAL A 123 -1.55 9.34 9.83
CA VAL A 123 -1.67 10.74 10.23
C VAL A 123 -0.25 11.28 10.50
N PRO A 124 0.54 11.52 9.44
CA PRO A 124 1.97 11.88 9.57
C PRO A 124 2.22 13.14 10.41
N GLY A 125 1.28 14.08 10.43
CA GLY A 125 1.34 15.27 11.27
C GLY A 125 1.48 14.97 12.77
N ILE A 126 0.96 13.83 13.25
CA ILE A 126 1.21 13.37 14.62
C ILE A 126 2.69 13.03 14.80
N GLY A 127 3.29 12.31 13.85
CA GLY A 127 4.71 11.97 13.88
C GLY A 127 5.63 13.19 13.86
N GLU A 128 5.34 14.16 13.01
CA GLU A 128 6.05 15.45 12.95
C GLU A 128 5.95 16.21 14.28
N LYS A 129 4.76 16.23 14.88
CA LYS A 129 4.54 16.86 16.18
C LYS A 129 5.29 16.18 17.32
N ILE A 130 5.52 14.87 17.23
CA ILE A 130 6.29 14.10 18.22
C ILE A 130 7.77 14.48 18.17
N ASP A 131 8.31 14.76 16.99
CA ASP A 131 9.70 15.20 16.83
C ASP A 131 9.93 16.54 17.57
N ASP A 132 8.91 17.43 17.60
CA ASP A 132 8.94 18.68 18.35
C ASP A 132 8.57 18.50 19.82
N ASN A 133 7.67 17.58 20.15
CA ASN A 133 7.14 17.38 21.48
C ASN A 133 6.72 15.93 21.74
N ALA A 134 7.55 15.19 22.47
CA ALA A 134 7.34 13.77 22.77
C ALA A 134 5.98 13.46 23.47
N HIS A 135 5.33 14.44 24.11
CA HIS A 135 4.01 14.24 24.72
C HIS A 135 2.90 14.05 23.69
N ALA A 136 3.10 14.47 22.43
CA ALA A 136 2.17 14.22 21.35
C ALA A 136 2.00 12.71 21.06
N PHE A 137 2.96 11.86 21.44
CA PHE A 137 2.81 10.41 21.38
C PHE A 137 1.61 9.88 22.19
N GLY A 138 1.16 10.61 23.22
CA GLY A 138 0.04 10.26 24.06
C GLY A 138 -1.36 10.49 23.46
N VAL A 139 -1.49 11.16 22.29
CA VAL A 139 -2.81 11.43 21.68
C VAL A 139 -3.45 10.17 21.05
N ILE A 140 -2.64 9.18 20.71
CA ILE A 140 -3.10 7.84 20.35
C ILE A 140 -2.74 6.91 21.50
N LYS A 141 -3.75 6.40 22.21
CA LYS A 141 -3.59 5.45 23.30
C LYS A 141 -3.95 4.05 22.85
N THR A 142 -3.38 3.07 23.52
CA THR A 142 -3.58 1.65 23.20
C THR A 142 -3.83 0.87 24.47
N GLY A 143 -4.57 -0.24 24.37
CA GLY A 143 -4.83 -1.17 25.46
C GLY A 143 -5.15 -2.56 24.95
N VAL A 144 -4.96 -3.55 25.81
CA VAL A 144 -5.39 -4.93 25.55
C VAL A 144 -6.45 -5.31 26.58
N TYR A 145 -7.58 -5.80 26.11
CA TYR A 145 -8.67 -6.27 26.96
C TYR A 145 -8.78 -7.78 26.91
N PHE A 146 -8.70 -8.42 28.09
CA PHE A 146 -8.90 -9.86 28.28
C PHE A 146 -10.26 -10.15 28.88
N HIS A 147 -11.17 -10.65 28.07
CA HIS A 147 -12.57 -10.85 28.49
C HIS A 147 -12.76 -11.92 29.57
N ARG A 148 -11.91 -12.95 29.56
CA ARG A 148 -12.03 -14.11 30.46
C ARG A 148 -11.02 -14.08 31.62
N GLU A 149 -10.36 -12.95 31.86
CA GLU A 149 -9.34 -12.78 32.90
C GLU A 149 -9.61 -11.53 33.74
N THR A 150 -9.05 -11.52 34.94
CA THR A 150 -9.00 -10.29 35.75
C THR A 150 -7.83 -9.42 35.32
N THR A 151 -7.93 -8.12 35.58
CA THR A 151 -6.86 -7.14 35.29
C THR A 151 -5.54 -7.56 35.93
N ASP A 152 -5.59 -8.03 37.17
CA ASP A 152 -4.39 -8.44 37.94
C ASP A 152 -3.76 -9.73 37.35
N ALA A 153 -4.56 -10.69 36.93
CA ALA A 153 -4.07 -11.90 36.29
C ALA A 153 -3.39 -11.59 34.95
N ALA A 154 -4.04 -10.79 34.13
CA ALA A 154 -3.51 -10.37 32.83
C ALA A 154 -2.22 -9.54 32.99
N LYS A 155 -2.17 -8.58 33.90
CA LYS A 155 -0.96 -7.81 34.20
C LYS A 155 0.20 -8.68 34.65
N ARG A 156 -0.03 -9.63 35.57
CA ARG A 156 1.02 -10.56 36.03
C ARG A 156 1.58 -11.39 34.89
N PHE A 157 0.72 -11.89 34.01
CA PHE A 157 1.13 -12.70 32.89
C PHE A 157 2.02 -11.93 31.89
N PHE A 158 1.65 -10.67 31.56
CA PHE A 158 2.39 -9.84 30.61
C PHE A 158 3.57 -9.09 31.23
N PHE A 159 3.55 -8.81 32.55
CA PHE A 159 4.65 -8.17 33.25
C PHE A 159 5.95 -8.99 33.22
N LEU A 160 5.85 -10.32 33.18
CA LEU A 160 7.00 -11.23 33.08
C LEU A 160 7.73 -11.12 31.74
N ALA A 161 7.08 -10.58 30.71
CA ALA A 161 7.63 -10.44 29.37
C ALA A 161 8.46 -9.17 29.12
N GLY A 162 8.55 -8.26 30.10
CA GLY A 162 9.35 -7.04 30.01
C GLY A 162 8.55 -5.76 30.33
N LYS A 163 9.21 -4.59 30.22
CA LYS A 163 8.59 -3.27 30.42
C LYS A 163 7.62 -2.96 29.28
N GLU A 164 6.38 -3.41 29.38
CA GLU A 164 5.37 -3.10 28.40
C GLU A 164 4.63 -1.81 28.79
N SER A 165 4.69 -0.82 27.91
CA SER A 165 4.07 0.49 28.08
C SER A 165 2.56 0.51 27.76
N VAL A 166 1.99 -0.63 27.39
CA VAL A 166 0.58 -0.76 26.97
C VAL A 166 -0.27 -1.24 28.13
N PRO A 167 -1.33 -0.50 28.53
CA PRO A 167 -2.27 -0.93 29.54
C PRO A 167 -2.97 -2.25 29.19
N VAL A 168 -3.00 -3.16 30.14
CA VAL A 168 -3.71 -4.43 30.06
C VAL A 168 -4.84 -4.41 31.10
N ILE A 169 -6.07 -4.72 30.66
CA ILE A 169 -7.26 -4.74 31.52
C ILE A 169 -8.02 -6.07 31.36
N GLY A 170 -8.71 -6.49 32.39
CA GLY A 170 -9.58 -7.66 32.40
C GLY A 170 -11.06 -7.29 32.52
N HIS A 171 -11.94 -8.31 32.59
CA HIS A 171 -13.39 -8.10 32.70
C HIS A 171 -13.83 -7.29 33.91
N ASP A 172 -13.07 -7.37 35.01
CA ASP A 172 -13.29 -6.62 36.25
C ASP A 172 -13.24 -5.10 36.04
N ALA A 173 -12.45 -4.63 35.07
CA ALA A 173 -12.40 -3.21 34.72
C ALA A 173 -13.75 -2.71 34.17
N LEU A 174 -14.44 -3.53 33.35
CA LEU A 174 -15.76 -3.21 32.81
C LEU A 174 -16.83 -3.31 33.92
N VAL A 175 -16.80 -4.39 34.73
CA VAL A 175 -17.74 -4.60 35.84
C VAL A 175 -17.70 -3.48 36.86
N SER A 176 -16.50 -2.87 37.07
CA SER A 176 -16.35 -1.75 37.99
C SER A 176 -17.11 -0.48 37.59
N GLY A 177 -17.57 -0.38 36.34
CA GLY A 177 -18.22 0.80 35.75
C GLY A 177 -17.32 2.04 35.64
N LYS A 178 -16.04 1.93 35.98
CA LYS A 178 -15.10 3.07 36.02
C LYS A 178 -14.52 3.33 34.61
N ILE A 179 -15.24 4.07 33.79
CA ILE A 179 -14.85 4.37 32.39
C ILE A 179 -13.42 4.92 32.26
N LYS A 180 -12.89 5.68 33.24
CA LYS A 180 -11.52 6.19 33.22
C LYS A 180 -10.44 5.10 33.23
N LEU A 181 -10.75 3.89 33.70
CA LEU A 181 -9.83 2.74 33.62
C LEU A 181 -9.70 2.22 32.19
N VAL A 182 -10.76 2.40 31.41
CA VAL A 182 -10.84 1.94 30.01
C VAL A 182 -10.43 3.08 29.07
N VAL A 183 -10.98 4.27 29.22
CA VAL A 183 -10.64 5.44 28.42
C VAL A 183 -10.13 6.56 29.33
N PRO A 184 -8.81 6.67 29.55
CA PRO A 184 -8.23 7.64 30.49
C PRO A 184 -8.60 9.10 30.19
N ASP A 185 -8.75 9.45 28.90
CA ASP A 185 -9.00 10.83 28.44
C ASP A 185 -10.49 11.18 28.38
N VAL A 186 -11.38 10.35 28.91
CA VAL A 186 -12.84 10.57 28.84
C VAL A 186 -13.27 11.94 29.41
N GLY A 187 -12.54 12.46 30.39
CA GLY A 187 -12.85 13.75 31.04
C GLY A 187 -12.23 14.98 30.37
N LEU A 188 -11.42 14.82 29.32
CA LEU A 188 -10.82 15.95 28.63
C LEU A 188 -11.87 16.61 27.72
N SER A 189 -11.87 17.93 27.67
CA SER A 189 -12.65 18.71 26.69
C SER A 189 -11.87 18.94 25.41
N ARG A 190 -10.53 19.09 25.50
CA ARG A 190 -9.61 19.28 24.38
C ARG A 190 -8.21 18.81 24.78
N SER A 191 -7.45 18.28 23.83
CA SER A 191 -6.03 17.99 24.01
C SER A 191 -5.18 19.11 23.41
N LYS A 192 -4.25 19.67 24.17
CA LYS A 192 -3.30 20.67 23.66
C LYS A 192 -2.27 20.11 22.67
N TYR A 193 -2.19 18.80 22.58
CA TYR A 193 -1.27 18.08 21.69
C TYR A 193 -1.93 17.59 20.41
N TRP A 194 -3.27 17.74 20.30
CA TRP A 194 -4.05 17.35 19.13
C TRP A 194 -4.25 18.55 18.19
N ASP A 195 -4.06 18.35 16.90
CA ASP A 195 -4.40 19.33 15.87
C ASP A 195 -5.73 18.95 15.24
N GLU A 196 -6.63 19.93 15.07
CA GLU A 196 -7.97 19.68 14.49
C GLU A 196 -7.94 19.21 13.03
N SER A 197 -6.85 19.49 12.29
CA SER A 197 -6.67 18.97 10.93
C SER A 197 -6.59 17.45 10.90
N TRP A 198 -6.11 16.82 11.97
CA TRP A 198 -5.99 15.36 12.08
C TRP A 198 -7.32 14.65 12.29
N ASP A 199 -8.38 15.36 12.69
CA ASP A 199 -9.71 14.76 12.87
C ASP A 199 -10.21 14.13 11.57
N ASN A 200 -10.14 14.87 10.46
CA ASN A 200 -10.57 14.37 9.17
C ASN A 200 -9.66 13.26 8.61
N GLU A 201 -8.34 13.37 8.83
CA GLU A 201 -7.38 12.35 8.39
C GLU A 201 -7.65 11.02 9.12
N LEU A 202 -7.79 11.05 10.45
CA LEU A 202 -8.06 9.83 11.20
C LEU A 202 -9.44 9.25 10.90
N LEU A 203 -10.47 10.10 10.76
CA LEU A 203 -11.82 9.67 10.38
C LEU A 203 -11.86 9.02 8.99
N PHE A 204 -11.07 9.52 8.04
CA PHE A 204 -10.93 8.90 6.74
C PHE A 204 -10.49 7.43 6.85
N TRP A 205 -9.51 7.14 7.71
CA TRP A 205 -9.03 5.78 7.92
C TRP A 205 -10.00 4.91 8.72
N LEU A 206 -10.71 5.50 9.67
CA LEU A 206 -11.70 4.77 10.47
C LEU A 206 -13.01 4.53 9.70
N ARG A 207 -13.34 5.39 8.74
CA ARG A 207 -14.49 5.33 7.83
C ARG A 207 -14.03 5.54 6.39
N PRO A 208 -13.30 4.61 5.83
CA PRO A 208 -12.81 4.80 4.46
C PRO A 208 -13.98 4.93 3.47
N PRO A 209 -13.82 5.68 2.39
CA PRO A 209 -14.73 5.69 1.27
C PRO A 209 -14.99 4.27 0.73
N ARG A 210 -16.13 4.09 0.03
CA ARG A 210 -16.61 2.76 -0.39
C ARG A 210 -15.57 1.95 -1.16
N HIS A 211 -14.82 2.58 -2.06
CA HIS A 211 -13.75 1.92 -2.84
C HIS A 211 -12.56 1.44 -2.00
N VAL A 212 -12.26 2.08 -0.87
CA VAL A 212 -11.24 1.61 0.09
C VAL A 212 -11.77 0.44 0.91
N ALA A 213 -13.09 0.42 1.21
CA ALA A 213 -13.74 -0.72 1.86
C ALA A 213 -13.71 -1.98 0.98
N GLU A 214 -13.84 -1.85 -0.35
CA GLU A 214 -13.70 -2.96 -1.29
C GLU A 214 -12.33 -3.64 -1.21
N GLN A 215 -11.29 -2.93 -0.84
CA GLN A 215 -9.96 -3.50 -0.62
C GLN A 215 -9.85 -4.37 0.65
N ALA A 216 -10.82 -4.30 1.55
CA ALA A 216 -10.92 -5.20 2.69
C ALA A 216 -11.47 -6.59 2.31
N GLU A 217 -12.09 -6.73 1.14
CA GLU A 217 -12.61 -8.00 0.68
C GLU A 217 -11.50 -8.96 0.25
N PRO A 218 -11.69 -10.28 0.43
CA PRO A 218 -10.78 -11.28 -0.11
C PRO A 218 -10.58 -11.13 -1.61
N LEU A 219 -9.36 -11.39 -2.08
CA LEU A 219 -9.06 -11.38 -3.50
C LEU A 219 -9.84 -12.47 -4.23
N LYS A 220 -10.57 -12.07 -5.26
CA LYS A 220 -11.22 -12.97 -6.21
C LYS A 220 -10.45 -12.91 -7.52
N LEU A 221 -9.85 -14.03 -7.91
CA LEU A 221 -9.14 -14.15 -9.17
C LEU A 221 -10.07 -14.76 -10.23
N SER A 222 -9.90 -14.35 -11.50
CA SER A 222 -10.51 -15.04 -12.63
C SER A 222 -9.87 -16.42 -12.84
N GLU A 223 -10.46 -17.26 -13.67
CA GLU A 223 -9.89 -18.57 -14.02
C GLU A 223 -8.49 -18.43 -14.64
N GLU A 224 -8.32 -17.47 -15.54
CA GLU A 224 -7.04 -17.17 -16.19
C GLU A 224 -5.99 -16.72 -15.16
N GLN A 225 -6.34 -15.82 -14.26
CA GLN A 225 -5.48 -15.38 -13.17
C GLN A 225 -5.16 -16.53 -12.20
N THR A 226 -6.14 -17.35 -11.83
CA THR A 226 -5.98 -18.49 -10.92
C THR A 226 -5.01 -19.53 -11.48
N LYS A 227 -5.08 -19.80 -12.79
CA LYS A 227 -4.14 -20.70 -13.50
C LYS A 227 -2.69 -20.23 -13.28
N HIS A 228 -2.42 -18.94 -13.46
CA HIS A 228 -1.06 -18.40 -13.34
C HIS A 228 -0.64 -18.12 -11.87
N ALA A 229 -1.61 -17.97 -10.97
CA ALA A 229 -1.37 -17.84 -9.54
C ALA A 229 -1.07 -19.19 -8.85
N THR A 230 -1.32 -20.31 -9.51
CA THR A 230 -1.01 -21.64 -8.98
C THR A 230 0.51 -21.86 -9.00
N PRO A 231 1.15 -22.20 -7.86
CA PRO A 231 2.57 -22.52 -7.78
C PRO A 231 2.94 -23.67 -8.71
N ALA A 232 4.10 -23.56 -9.34
CA ALA A 232 4.66 -24.61 -10.17
C ALA A 232 6.20 -24.49 -10.15
N PRO A 233 6.94 -25.61 -9.99
CA PRO A 233 8.39 -25.60 -10.05
C PRO A 233 8.93 -25.09 -11.39
N GLY A 234 10.10 -24.49 -11.34
CA GLY A 234 10.79 -23.97 -12.52
C GLY A 234 10.59 -22.47 -12.74
N HIS A 235 11.07 -21.98 -13.85
CA HIS A 235 11.10 -20.55 -14.16
C HIS A 235 9.99 -20.19 -15.17
N HIS A 236 9.06 -19.37 -14.70
CA HIS A 236 7.86 -18.99 -15.43
C HIS A 236 7.86 -17.50 -15.77
N ARG A 237 7.23 -17.16 -16.90
CA ARG A 237 7.05 -15.79 -17.38
C ARG A 237 5.59 -15.51 -17.58
N LEU A 238 5.13 -14.38 -17.10
CA LEU A 238 3.75 -13.93 -17.26
C LEU A 238 3.75 -12.52 -17.84
N ARG A 239 3.05 -12.32 -18.94
CA ARG A 239 2.82 -10.99 -19.49
C ARG A 239 1.34 -10.65 -19.49
N GLY A 240 1.04 -9.37 -19.47
CA GLY A 240 -0.34 -8.91 -19.54
C GLY A 240 -0.40 -7.40 -19.67
N ALA A 241 -1.49 -6.91 -20.23
CA ALA A 241 -1.74 -5.49 -20.36
C ALA A 241 -1.89 -4.79 -18.99
N ALA A 242 -1.86 -3.46 -19.00
CA ALA A 242 -2.18 -2.67 -17.84
C ALA A 242 -3.57 -3.06 -17.28
N GLY A 243 -3.69 -3.18 -15.96
CA GLY A 243 -4.96 -3.56 -15.34
C GLY A 243 -5.36 -5.04 -15.41
N SER A 244 -4.54 -5.92 -15.99
CA SER A 244 -4.86 -7.37 -16.10
C SER A 244 -4.69 -8.14 -14.77
N GLY A 245 -4.20 -7.51 -13.71
CA GLY A 245 -4.05 -8.14 -12.38
C GLY A 245 -2.75 -8.92 -12.20
N LYS A 246 -1.69 -8.61 -12.95
CA LYS A 246 -0.36 -9.22 -12.82
C LYS A 246 0.14 -9.28 -11.38
N THR A 247 0.15 -8.15 -10.70
CA THR A 247 0.59 -8.04 -9.29
C THR A 247 -0.33 -8.82 -8.34
N LEU A 248 -1.64 -8.94 -8.65
CA LEU A 248 -2.56 -9.76 -7.87
C LEU A 248 -2.24 -11.25 -8.00
N VAL A 249 -1.92 -11.72 -9.21
CA VAL A 249 -1.46 -13.10 -9.47
C VAL A 249 -0.20 -13.39 -8.66
N LEU A 250 0.77 -12.48 -8.69
CA LEU A 250 2.02 -12.60 -7.93
C LEU A 250 1.75 -12.66 -6.41
N ALA A 251 0.95 -11.76 -5.88
CA ALA A 251 0.62 -11.70 -4.46
C ALA A 251 -0.14 -12.95 -3.98
N TYR A 252 -1.10 -13.43 -4.76
CA TYR A 252 -1.85 -14.64 -4.45
C TYR A 252 -0.94 -15.88 -4.44
N ARG A 253 -0.03 -16.00 -5.45
CA ARG A 253 0.95 -17.08 -5.52
C ARG A 253 1.90 -17.05 -4.32
N ALA A 254 2.36 -15.86 -3.91
CA ALA A 254 3.20 -15.70 -2.73
C ALA A 254 2.51 -16.19 -1.45
N ALA A 255 1.27 -15.77 -1.22
CA ALA A 255 0.49 -16.19 -0.05
C ALA A 255 0.24 -17.69 -0.04
N ARG A 256 -0.04 -18.30 -1.19
CA ARG A 256 -0.24 -19.74 -1.33
C ARG A 256 1.05 -20.51 -1.04
N LEU A 257 2.18 -20.12 -1.62
CA LEU A 257 3.49 -20.73 -1.33
C LEU A 257 3.84 -20.64 0.16
N ALA A 258 3.61 -19.48 0.78
CA ALA A 258 3.85 -19.30 2.20
C ALA A 258 2.94 -20.19 3.06
N SER A 259 1.68 -20.40 2.67
CA SER A 259 0.76 -21.31 3.35
C SER A 259 1.19 -22.78 3.23
N GLU A 260 1.91 -23.14 2.19
CA GLU A 260 2.55 -24.44 1.98
C GLU A 260 3.90 -24.57 2.74
N GLY A 261 4.27 -23.58 3.55
CA GLY A 261 5.48 -23.57 4.35
C GLY A 261 6.75 -23.10 3.60
N LYS A 262 6.62 -22.59 2.38
CA LYS A 262 7.72 -22.11 1.55
C LYS A 262 8.18 -20.72 1.96
N ARG A 263 9.48 -20.44 1.76
CA ARG A 263 10.06 -19.10 1.91
C ARG A 263 10.03 -18.40 0.56
N VAL A 264 9.42 -17.23 0.53
CA VAL A 264 9.15 -16.49 -0.71
C VAL A 264 9.82 -15.12 -0.67
N LEU A 265 10.63 -14.83 -1.68
CA LEU A 265 11.17 -13.50 -1.93
C LEU A 265 10.37 -12.81 -3.03
N ILE A 266 9.81 -11.66 -2.72
CA ILE A 266 9.11 -10.81 -3.69
C ILE A 266 9.97 -9.58 -3.95
N LEU A 267 10.27 -9.35 -5.21
CA LEU A 267 11.09 -8.24 -5.65
C LEU A 267 10.31 -7.30 -6.56
N THR A 268 10.40 -6.02 -6.26
CA THR A 268 9.87 -4.94 -7.12
C THR A 268 10.99 -4.00 -7.52
N TYR A 269 10.82 -3.28 -8.61
CA TYR A 269 11.72 -2.18 -8.93
C TYR A 269 11.32 -0.89 -8.21
N ASN A 270 10.01 -0.63 -8.12
CA ASN A 270 9.48 0.60 -7.54
C ASN A 270 9.23 0.45 -6.03
N ILE A 271 9.91 1.26 -5.23
CA ILE A 271 9.80 1.26 -3.76
C ILE A 271 8.38 1.57 -3.26
N THR A 272 7.60 2.34 -4.01
CA THR A 272 6.23 2.71 -3.62
C THR A 272 5.26 1.52 -3.68
N LEU A 273 5.53 0.49 -4.49
CA LEU A 273 4.66 -0.69 -4.64
C LEU A 273 4.64 -1.64 -3.44
N TRP A 274 5.55 -1.47 -2.50
CA TRP A 274 5.63 -2.35 -1.34
C TRP A 274 4.30 -2.47 -0.58
N HIS A 275 3.65 -1.34 -0.33
CA HIS A 275 2.35 -1.31 0.35
C HIS A 275 1.24 -2.01 -0.44
N TYR A 276 1.20 -1.82 -1.75
CA TYR A 276 0.21 -2.44 -2.63
C TYR A 276 0.35 -3.98 -2.66
N ILE A 277 1.57 -4.47 -2.79
CA ILE A 277 1.84 -5.90 -2.80
C ILE A 277 1.52 -6.52 -1.43
N HIS A 278 1.95 -5.88 -0.35
CA HIS A 278 1.68 -6.34 1.00
C HIS A 278 0.17 -6.44 1.29
N ASP A 279 -0.60 -5.45 0.85
CA ASP A 279 -2.05 -5.43 0.98
C ASP A 279 -2.72 -6.54 0.13
N ALA A 280 -2.25 -6.72 -1.10
CA ALA A 280 -2.74 -7.81 -1.96
C ALA A 280 -2.44 -9.20 -1.38
N ILE A 281 -1.24 -9.43 -0.84
CA ILE A 281 -0.88 -10.70 -0.17
C ILE A 281 -1.82 -10.97 1.01
N ARG A 282 -2.10 -9.95 1.82
CA ARG A 282 -2.97 -10.07 2.99
C ARG A 282 -4.40 -10.42 2.65
N ARG A 283 -4.90 -9.94 1.51
CA ARG A 283 -6.26 -10.23 1.00
C ARG A 283 -6.40 -11.61 0.35
N ALA A 284 -5.28 -12.31 0.13
CA ALA A 284 -5.32 -13.68 -0.39
C ALA A 284 -5.94 -14.63 0.65
N PRO A 285 -6.78 -15.59 0.23
CA PRO A 285 -7.55 -16.44 1.15
C PRO A 285 -6.72 -17.59 1.75
N PHE A 286 -5.50 -17.29 2.20
CA PHE A 286 -4.59 -18.27 2.79
C PHE A 286 -4.16 -17.85 4.19
N VAL A 287 -3.98 -18.83 5.07
CA VAL A 287 -3.37 -18.65 6.39
C VAL A 287 -1.90 -19.01 6.29
N PHE A 288 -1.02 -18.08 6.60
CA PHE A 288 0.43 -18.27 6.52
C PHE A 288 1.16 -17.42 7.56
N ASP A 289 2.43 -17.78 7.79
CA ASP A 289 3.32 -16.98 8.61
C ASP A 289 4.01 -15.91 7.76
N TRP A 290 3.89 -14.65 8.17
CA TRP A 290 4.51 -13.51 7.49
C TRP A 290 6.06 -13.57 7.47
N GLU A 291 6.68 -14.28 8.41
CA GLU A 291 8.14 -14.47 8.41
C GLU A 291 8.63 -15.26 7.19
N ARG A 292 7.72 -15.95 6.48
CA ARG A 292 8.02 -16.69 5.26
C ARG A 292 8.03 -15.84 4.00
N ILE A 293 7.55 -14.60 4.08
CA ILE A 293 7.49 -13.69 2.93
C ILE A 293 8.41 -12.50 3.16
N THR A 294 9.39 -12.36 2.28
CA THR A 294 10.26 -11.17 2.21
C THR A 294 9.86 -10.37 0.98
N ALA A 295 9.28 -9.19 1.16
CA ALA A 295 8.91 -8.28 0.07
C ALA A 295 9.79 -7.03 0.16
N VAL A 296 10.60 -6.78 -0.87
CA VAL A 296 11.59 -5.69 -0.88
C VAL A 296 11.84 -5.19 -2.31
N HIS A 297 12.24 -3.95 -2.48
CA HIS A 297 12.70 -3.46 -3.78
C HIS A 297 14.14 -3.93 -4.06
N PHE A 298 14.47 -4.17 -5.33
CA PHE A 298 15.74 -4.79 -5.73
C PHE A 298 16.98 -4.17 -5.09
N HIS A 299 17.14 -2.84 -5.15
CA HIS A 299 18.31 -2.18 -4.55
C HIS A 299 18.32 -2.25 -3.01
N GLY A 300 17.14 -2.33 -2.37
CA GLY A 300 17.03 -2.58 -0.94
C GLY A 300 17.53 -3.97 -0.58
N PHE A 301 17.11 -4.97 -1.33
CA PHE A 301 17.61 -6.34 -1.19
C PHE A 301 19.14 -6.41 -1.29
N CYS A 302 19.71 -5.83 -2.36
CA CYS A 302 21.17 -5.80 -2.52
C CYS A 302 21.87 -5.10 -1.34
N LYS A 303 21.31 -4.00 -0.86
CA LYS A 303 21.85 -3.23 0.28
C LYS A 303 21.81 -4.05 1.58
N ASP A 304 20.72 -4.78 1.82
CA ASP A 304 20.58 -5.61 3.02
C ASP A 304 21.60 -6.75 3.02
N ILE A 305 21.84 -7.38 1.86
CA ILE A 305 22.88 -8.39 1.70
C ILE A 305 24.28 -7.81 1.95
N LEU A 306 24.62 -6.68 1.33
CA LEU A 306 25.93 -6.06 1.53
C LEU A 306 26.14 -5.64 2.98
N ASN A 307 25.12 -5.06 3.64
CA ASN A 307 25.19 -4.70 5.06
C ASN A 307 25.39 -5.95 5.96
N HIS A 308 24.70 -7.06 5.64
CA HIS A 308 24.85 -8.32 6.39
C HIS A 308 26.29 -8.83 6.38
N PHE A 309 26.98 -8.68 5.24
CA PHE A 309 28.38 -9.10 5.08
C PHE A 309 29.41 -8.01 5.37
N GLY A 310 28.99 -6.83 5.84
CA GLY A 310 29.88 -5.69 6.15
C GLY A 310 30.56 -5.09 4.92
N VAL A 311 29.94 -5.19 3.75
CA VAL A 311 30.45 -4.62 2.49
C VAL A 311 29.82 -3.26 2.25
N HIS A 312 30.65 -2.26 1.95
CA HIS A 312 30.17 -0.92 1.63
C HIS A 312 29.37 -0.91 0.33
N TRP A 313 28.30 -0.07 0.31
CA TRP A 313 27.53 0.18 -0.88
C TRP A 313 28.39 0.89 -1.93
N PRO A 314 28.47 0.36 -3.19
CA PRO A 314 29.26 0.99 -4.25
C PRO A 314 28.83 2.45 -4.53
N GLU A 315 29.80 3.30 -4.81
CA GLU A 315 29.57 4.69 -5.21
C GLU A 315 29.87 4.80 -6.71
N GLY A 316 28.88 5.22 -7.51
CA GLY A 316 29.03 5.36 -8.95
C GLY A 316 28.18 6.51 -9.49
N GLU A 317 28.71 7.30 -10.42
CA GLU A 317 28.02 8.46 -11.02
C GLU A 317 27.07 8.07 -12.17
N LYS A 318 27.36 6.97 -12.89
CA LYS A 318 26.54 6.50 -14.03
C LYS A 318 25.71 5.30 -13.64
N GLU A 319 24.40 5.39 -13.85
CA GLU A 319 23.42 4.36 -13.44
C GLU A 319 23.76 2.95 -13.95
N GLU A 320 24.18 2.80 -15.20
CA GLU A 320 24.52 1.48 -15.78
C GLU A 320 25.77 0.85 -15.16
N VAL A 321 26.83 1.64 -14.92
CA VAL A 321 28.06 1.19 -14.28
C VAL A 321 27.79 0.81 -12.83
N PHE A 322 27.10 1.68 -12.13
CA PHE A 322 26.68 1.49 -10.75
C PHE A 322 25.86 0.19 -10.56
N GLN A 323 24.93 -0.11 -11.46
CA GLN A 323 24.12 -1.34 -11.38
C GLN A 323 24.96 -2.61 -11.53
N ARG A 324 25.96 -2.61 -12.41
CA ARG A 324 26.90 -3.74 -12.56
C ARG A 324 27.80 -3.91 -11.34
N GLU A 325 28.27 -2.81 -10.77
CA GLU A 325 29.09 -2.82 -9.55
C GLU A 325 28.33 -3.35 -8.33
N VAL A 326 27.06 -2.97 -8.17
CA VAL A 326 26.21 -3.50 -7.09
C VAL A 326 26.06 -5.02 -7.21
N VAL A 327 25.78 -5.54 -8.41
CA VAL A 327 25.66 -6.99 -8.65
C VAL A 327 26.98 -7.71 -8.36
N ALA A 328 28.09 -7.18 -8.86
CA ALA A 328 29.41 -7.74 -8.62
C ALA A 328 29.78 -7.76 -7.12
N ALA A 329 29.46 -6.68 -6.40
CA ALA A 329 29.68 -6.58 -4.96
C ALA A 329 28.84 -7.61 -4.18
N VAL A 330 27.57 -7.80 -4.54
CA VAL A 330 26.70 -8.80 -3.92
C VAL A 330 27.25 -10.21 -4.15
N LEU A 331 27.59 -10.57 -5.39
CA LEU A 331 28.13 -11.90 -5.73
C LEU A 331 29.44 -12.18 -4.98
N LYS A 332 30.33 -11.19 -4.92
CA LYS A 332 31.57 -11.30 -4.13
C LYS A 332 31.31 -11.42 -2.63
N ALA A 333 30.29 -10.74 -2.11
CA ALA A 333 29.94 -10.77 -0.69
C ALA A 333 29.47 -12.16 -0.24
N ILE A 334 28.74 -12.89 -1.09
CA ILE A 334 28.18 -14.23 -0.78
C ILE A 334 29.12 -15.40 -1.18
N GLU A 335 30.18 -15.14 -1.93
CA GLU A 335 31.08 -16.16 -2.44
C GLU A 335 31.69 -17.00 -1.30
N GLY A 336 31.48 -18.33 -1.34
CA GLY A 336 31.95 -19.25 -0.32
C GLY A 336 31.33 -19.08 1.07
N LYS A 337 30.29 -18.29 1.23
CA LYS A 337 29.63 -18.04 2.51
C LYS A 337 28.19 -18.56 2.54
N GLN A 338 27.75 -18.99 3.72
CA GLN A 338 26.35 -19.29 3.94
C GLN A 338 25.53 -18.01 3.93
N HIS A 339 24.45 -18.01 3.19
CA HIS A 339 23.51 -16.91 3.10
C HIS A 339 22.06 -17.42 3.04
N GLU A 340 21.11 -16.51 3.14
CA GLU A 340 19.71 -16.84 3.12
C GLU A 340 19.27 -17.33 1.74
N LEU A 341 18.47 -18.41 1.70
CA LEU A 341 17.89 -18.96 0.47
C LEU A 341 16.37 -18.95 0.55
N TRP A 342 15.74 -18.80 -0.60
CA TRP A 342 14.29 -18.85 -0.76
C TRP A 342 13.87 -20.00 -1.67
N ASP A 343 12.70 -20.57 -1.39
CA ASP A 343 12.10 -21.61 -2.23
C ASP A 343 11.50 -21.03 -3.51
N ALA A 344 11.11 -19.75 -3.49
CA ALA A 344 10.58 -19.05 -4.63
C ALA A 344 11.01 -17.58 -4.69
N VAL A 345 11.29 -17.09 -5.90
CA VAL A 345 11.55 -15.66 -6.20
C VAL A 345 10.50 -15.16 -7.19
N LEU A 346 9.70 -14.20 -6.76
CA LEU A 346 8.63 -13.59 -7.54
C LEU A 346 9.02 -12.16 -7.88
N ILE A 347 9.09 -11.84 -9.18
CA ILE A 347 9.60 -10.55 -9.68
C ILE A 347 8.46 -9.79 -10.34
N ASP A 348 8.07 -8.65 -9.77
CA ASP A 348 7.11 -7.73 -10.38
C ASP A 348 7.82 -6.68 -11.23
N GLU A 349 7.12 -6.17 -12.24
CA GLU A 349 7.65 -5.20 -13.22
C GLU A 349 8.96 -5.68 -13.87
N GLY A 350 9.00 -6.94 -14.28
CA GLY A 350 10.20 -7.61 -14.83
C GLY A 350 10.83 -6.92 -16.03
N GLN A 351 10.08 -6.07 -16.77
CA GLN A 351 10.63 -5.23 -17.85
C GLN A 351 11.64 -4.17 -17.36
N ASP A 352 11.70 -3.93 -16.05
CA ASP A 352 12.68 -3.02 -15.45
C ASP A 352 13.96 -3.73 -14.97
N TYR A 353 14.05 -5.06 -15.18
CA TYR A 353 15.19 -5.88 -14.78
C TYR A 353 16.12 -6.17 -15.96
N CYS A 354 17.40 -6.35 -15.67
CA CYS A 354 18.38 -6.86 -16.64
C CYS A 354 18.76 -8.32 -16.33
N VAL A 355 19.41 -8.98 -17.28
CA VAL A 355 19.77 -10.41 -17.18
C VAL A 355 20.76 -10.66 -16.03
N GLU A 356 21.66 -9.73 -15.75
CA GLU A 356 22.64 -9.82 -14.68
C GLU A 356 21.97 -9.91 -13.32
N TRP A 357 20.89 -9.14 -13.11
CA TRP A 357 20.11 -9.18 -11.89
C TRP A 357 19.42 -10.54 -11.69
N TYR A 358 18.81 -11.05 -12.75
CA TYR A 358 18.20 -12.37 -12.72
C TYR A 358 19.24 -13.46 -12.40
N ARG A 359 20.42 -13.42 -13.03
CA ARG A 359 21.52 -14.37 -12.76
C ARG A 359 21.97 -14.30 -11.30
N MET A 360 22.15 -13.11 -10.76
CA MET A 360 22.48 -12.91 -9.34
C MET A 360 21.41 -13.51 -8.42
N LEU A 361 20.12 -13.27 -8.71
CA LEU A 361 19.02 -13.75 -7.88
C LEU A 361 18.95 -15.28 -7.82
N ARG A 362 19.42 -15.99 -8.82
CA ARG A 362 19.48 -17.47 -8.81
C ARG A 362 20.37 -18.02 -7.70
N HIS A 363 21.38 -17.28 -7.25
CA HIS A 363 22.22 -17.70 -6.13
C HIS A 363 21.47 -17.69 -4.78
N PHE A 364 20.28 -17.11 -4.72
CA PHE A 364 19.45 -17.05 -3.54
C PHE A 364 18.27 -18.05 -3.56
N LEU A 365 18.24 -18.95 -4.54
CA LEU A 365 17.22 -20.01 -4.65
C LEU A 365 17.72 -21.33 -4.05
N THR A 366 16.79 -22.08 -3.46
CA THR A 366 17.01 -23.49 -3.11
C THR A 366 17.02 -24.36 -4.37
N ASP A 367 17.40 -25.64 -4.25
CA ASP A 367 17.43 -26.59 -5.38
C ASP A 367 16.05 -26.82 -6.05
N ARG A 368 14.97 -26.41 -5.40
CA ARG A 368 13.59 -26.51 -5.92
C ARG A 368 13.15 -25.29 -6.72
N GLU A 369 14.07 -24.54 -7.24
CA GLU A 369 13.90 -23.27 -7.98
C GLU A 369 12.48 -23.01 -8.49
N GLU A 370 11.78 -22.04 -7.88
CA GLU A 370 10.55 -21.49 -8.45
C GLU A 370 10.74 -20.00 -8.71
N VAL A 371 10.61 -19.57 -9.96
CA VAL A 371 10.67 -18.16 -10.34
C VAL A 371 9.44 -17.79 -11.14
N LEU A 372 8.80 -16.70 -10.77
CA LEU A 372 7.79 -16.05 -11.60
C LEU A 372 8.23 -14.63 -11.94
N LEU A 373 8.45 -14.38 -13.22
CA LEU A 373 8.73 -13.05 -13.77
C LEU A 373 7.46 -12.49 -14.40
N VAL A 374 7.00 -11.34 -13.90
CA VAL A 374 5.79 -10.69 -14.38
C VAL A 374 6.14 -9.40 -15.11
N CYS A 375 5.69 -9.24 -16.36
CA CYS A 375 6.09 -8.15 -17.25
C CYS A 375 4.91 -7.44 -17.91
N ASP A 376 5.11 -6.14 -18.21
CA ASP A 376 4.31 -5.37 -19.14
C ASP A 376 5.25 -4.66 -20.13
N ALA A 377 5.34 -5.19 -21.35
CA ALA A 377 6.28 -4.70 -22.35
C ALA A 377 6.01 -3.23 -22.77
N MET A 378 4.74 -2.78 -22.70
CA MET A 378 4.37 -1.40 -23.05
C MET A 378 4.76 -0.38 -21.97
N GLN A 379 5.17 -0.84 -20.78
CA GLN A 379 5.56 0.00 -19.65
C GLN A 379 7.08 -0.02 -19.36
N ASN A 380 7.91 -0.33 -20.35
CA ASN A 380 9.36 -0.28 -20.23
C ASN A 380 9.87 1.18 -20.33
N ILE A 381 9.51 1.99 -19.33
CA ILE A 381 9.84 3.43 -19.28
C ILE A 381 11.33 3.72 -19.05
N TYR A 382 12.09 2.72 -18.61
CA TYR A 382 13.54 2.82 -18.41
C TYR A 382 14.34 2.39 -19.66
N GLY A 383 13.67 1.91 -20.72
CA GLY A 383 14.31 1.54 -21.99
C GLY A 383 15.29 0.38 -21.89
N ARG A 384 15.10 -0.53 -20.91
CA ARG A 384 16.01 -1.68 -20.72
C ARG A 384 15.81 -2.74 -21.80
N ASP A 385 16.91 -3.41 -22.15
CA ASP A 385 16.83 -4.56 -23.07
C ASP A 385 16.20 -5.76 -22.34
N ASN A 386 15.02 -6.17 -22.81
CA ASN A 386 14.28 -7.32 -22.30
C ASN A 386 14.41 -8.56 -23.22
N SER A 387 15.29 -8.51 -24.22
CA SER A 387 15.48 -9.64 -25.15
C SER A 387 15.86 -10.93 -24.42
N TRP A 388 16.50 -10.84 -23.26
CA TRP A 388 16.86 -11.98 -22.41
C TRP A 388 15.65 -12.76 -21.89
N THR A 389 14.49 -12.16 -21.83
CA THR A 389 13.26 -12.84 -21.41
C THR A 389 12.64 -13.67 -22.52
N ASP A 390 12.90 -13.36 -23.80
CA ASP A 390 12.30 -13.99 -24.97
C ASP A 390 13.26 -14.99 -25.65
N ARG A 391 14.55 -14.72 -25.62
CA ARG A 391 15.56 -15.52 -26.32
C ARG A 391 16.18 -16.56 -25.40
N PRO A 392 16.40 -17.81 -25.90
CA PRO A 392 17.21 -18.77 -25.16
C PRO A 392 18.64 -18.21 -24.96
N MET A 393 19.02 -18.01 -23.72
CA MET A 393 20.36 -17.57 -23.34
C MET A 393 20.98 -18.60 -22.40
N LYS A 394 22.32 -18.73 -22.45
CA LYS A 394 23.06 -19.52 -21.48
C LYS A 394 22.78 -18.94 -20.08
N ASP A 395 22.48 -19.80 -19.13
CA ASP A 395 22.18 -19.45 -17.73
C ASP A 395 20.85 -18.72 -17.50
N VAL A 396 19.96 -18.67 -18.48
CA VAL A 396 18.58 -18.23 -18.32
C VAL A 396 17.65 -19.45 -18.39
N ALA A 397 16.96 -19.74 -17.29
CA ALA A 397 16.22 -20.99 -17.12
C ALA A 397 14.76 -20.94 -17.59
N PHE A 398 14.30 -19.82 -18.14
CA PHE A 398 12.93 -19.71 -18.67
C PHE A 398 12.73 -20.69 -19.84
N ARG A 399 11.70 -21.54 -19.73
CA ARG A 399 11.31 -22.52 -20.73
C ARG A 399 9.82 -22.34 -21.09
N GLY A 400 9.46 -22.78 -22.26
CA GLY A 400 8.06 -22.73 -22.74
C GLY A 400 7.58 -21.33 -23.13
N PRO A 401 6.30 -21.22 -23.51
CA PRO A 401 5.70 -19.96 -23.91
C PRO A 401 5.46 -19.03 -22.71
N TRP A 402 5.22 -17.76 -23.01
CA TRP A 402 4.72 -16.83 -22.02
C TRP A 402 3.32 -17.23 -21.54
N GLY A 403 3.08 -17.15 -20.23
CA GLY A 403 1.72 -17.01 -19.71
C GLY A 403 1.18 -15.65 -20.12
N GLU A 404 -0.10 -15.56 -20.44
CA GLU A 404 -0.72 -14.31 -20.88
C GLU A 404 -1.96 -14.00 -20.04
N LEU A 405 -2.10 -12.75 -19.62
CA LEU A 405 -3.33 -12.18 -19.08
C LEU A 405 -3.87 -11.19 -20.11
N ARG A 406 -4.89 -11.60 -20.84
CA ARG A 406 -5.37 -10.87 -22.03
C ARG A 406 -6.37 -9.76 -21.67
N ARG A 407 -7.14 -9.94 -20.60
CA ARG A 407 -8.21 -9.01 -20.21
C ARG A 407 -7.73 -7.99 -19.19
N SER A 408 -8.12 -6.74 -19.39
CA SER A 408 -8.04 -5.73 -18.34
C SER A 408 -9.33 -5.75 -17.50
N TYR A 409 -9.18 -5.89 -16.19
CA TYR A 409 -10.31 -5.92 -15.26
C TYR A 409 -10.56 -4.57 -14.59
N ARG A 410 -9.75 -3.56 -14.90
CA ARG A 410 -9.72 -2.30 -14.15
C ARG A 410 -9.85 -1.04 -14.98
N LEU A 411 -9.40 -1.08 -16.22
CA LEU A 411 -9.49 0.08 -17.10
C LEU A 411 -10.92 0.27 -17.58
N PRO A 412 -11.48 1.49 -17.46
CA PRO A 412 -12.72 1.83 -18.16
C PRO A 412 -12.58 1.64 -19.68
N ASN A 413 -13.68 1.26 -20.35
CA ASN A 413 -13.66 1.00 -21.79
C ASN A 413 -13.13 2.20 -22.60
N GLU A 414 -13.53 3.41 -22.25
CA GLU A 414 -13.11 4.64 -22.92
C GLU A 414 -11.61 4.86 -22.78
N VAL A 415 -11.04 4.57 -21.59
CA VAL A 415 -9.60 4.67 -21.35
C VAL A 415 -8.84 3.57 -22.07
N ALA A 416 -9.37 2.35 -22.11
CA ALA A 416 -8.78 1.23 -22.86
C ALA A 416 -8.70 1.53 -24.36
N VAL A 417 -9.77 2.09 -24.94
CA VAL A 417 -9.82 2.54 -26.33
C VAL A 417 -8.81 3.66 -26.58
N LEU A 418 -8.74 4.67 -25.68
CA LEU A 418 -7.76 5.75 -25.76
C LEU A 418 -6.33 5.21 -25.74
N ALA A 419 -6.01 4.35 -24.77
CA ALA A 419 -4.67 3.75 -24.64
C ALA A 419 -4.28 2.94 -25.86
N ARG A 420 -5.21 2.17 -26.44
CA ARG A 420 -5.00 1.40 -27.68
C ARG A 420 -4.67 2.33 -28.85
N ARG A 421 -5.52 3.34 -29.12
CA ARG A 421 -5.30 4.31 -30.18
C ARG A 421 -3.97 5.05 -30.03
N PHE A 422 -3.62 5.43 -28.79
CA PHE A 422 -2.34 6.05 -28.49
C PHE A 422 -1.18 5.12 -28.81
N GLY A 423 -1.25 3.86 -28.34
CA GLY A 423 -0.21 2.87 -28.59
C GLY A 423 -0.01 2.55 -30.09
N GLU A 424 -1.10 2.48 -30.86
CA GLU A 424 -1.08 2.25 -32.32
C GLU A 424 -0.44 3.44 -33.04
N LEU A 425 -0.85 4.67 -32.75
CA LEU A 425 -0.36 5.87 -33.40
C LEU A 425 1.13 6.12 -33.14
N PHE A 426 1.58 5.90 -31.91
CA PHE A 426 2.97 6.14 -31.51
C PHE A 426 3.87 4.89 -31.60
N GLY A 427 3.40 3.81 -32.24
CA GLY A 427 4.21 2.61 -32.54
C GLY A 427 4.72 1.88 -31.30
N LEU A 428 3.95 1.88 -30.19
CA LEU A 428 4.29 1.11 -29.01
C LEU A 428 4.06 -0.38 -29.25
N ASP A 429 4.83 -1.22 -28.54
CA ASP A 429 4.79 -2.68 -28.72
C ASP A 429 3.41 -3.25 -28.34
N GLN A 430 2.69 -3.75 -29.35
CA GLN A 430 1.31 -4.23 -29.19
C GLN A 430 1.20 -5.72 -28.78
N ARG A 431 2.31 -6.37 -28.39
CA ARG A 431 2.29 -7.78 -27.95
C ARG A 431 1.41 -8.03 -26.73
N THR A 432 1.06 -6.97 -26.00
CA THR A 432 0.12 -7.01 -24.86
C THR A 432 -1.02 -6.02 -25.10
N ARG A 433 -1.90 -6.32 -26.05
CA ARG A 433 -3.09 -5.49 -26.31
C ARG A 433 -4.04 -5.54 -25.12
N VAL A 434 -4.60 -4.40 -24.75
CA VAL A 434 -5.77 -4.33 -23.88
C VAL A 434 -6.96 -4.81 -24.72
N GLU A 435 -7.36 -6.07 -24.53
CA GLU A 435 -8.65 -6.55 -25.05
C GLU A 435 -9.78 -5.91 -24.22
N ASP A 436 -10.99 -5.87 -24.76
CA ASP A 436 -12.12 -5.14 -24.21
C ASP A 436 -12.26 -5.26 -22.69
N ALA A 437 -12.26 -4.12 -22.03
CA ALA A 437 -12.43 -4.04 -20.59
C ALA A 437 -13.88 -4.44 -20.22
N GLN A 438 -14.02 -5.39 -19.31
CA GLN A 438 -15.34 -5.88 -18.83
C GLN A 438 -15.79 -5.14 -17.56
N THR A 439 -15.59 -3.85 -17.46
CA THR A 439 -16.09 -3.11 -16.31
C THR A 439 -17.38 -2.40 -16.71
N GLU A 440 -18.53 -2.98 -16.37
CA GLU A 440 -19.78 -2.21 -16.28
C GLU A 440 -19.62 -1.29 -15.07
N LEU A 441 -19.14 -0.10 -15.31
CA LEU A 441 -19.12 0.94 -14.29
C LEU A 441 -20.54 1.50 -14.15
N GLU A 442 -20.99 1.70 -12.92
CA GLU A 442 -22.28 2.35 -12.63
C GLU A 442 -22.33 3.81 -13.14
N PHE A 443 -21.18 4.37 -13.56
CA PHE A 443 -21.07 5.71 -14.14
C PHE A 443 -20.14 5.69 -15.37
N ARG A 444 -20.36 6.63 -16.29
CA ARG A 444 -19.49 6.82 -17.44
C ARG A 444 -18.25 7.61 -17.04
N PRO A 445 -17.03 7.08 -17.23
CA PRO A 445 -15.83 7.80 -16.91
C PRO A 445 -15.64 9.00 -17.86
N HIS A 446 -15.17 10.11 -17.33
CA HIS A 446 -14.82 11.27 -18.10
C HIS A 446 -13.38 11.17 -18.59
N VAL A 447 -13.19 11.07 -19.92
CA VAL A 447 -11.88 11.17 -20.56
C VAL A 447 -11.81 12.55 -21.22
N VAL A 448 -10.95 13.41 -20.70
CA VAL A 448 -10.80 14.79 -21.15
C VAL A 448 -9.37 15.03 -21.56
N TRP A 449 -9.18 15.62 -22.75
CA TRP A 449 -7.87 16.04 -23.24
C TRP A 449 -7.89 17.52 -23.60
N CYS A 450 -7.01 18.30 -22.92
CA CYS A 450 -6.94 19.75 -23.06
C CYS A 450 -5.57 20.18 -23.53
N GLU A 451 -5.53 21.00 -24.57
CA GLU A 451 -4.33 21.74 -24.94
C GLU A 451 -4.20 22.96 -24.04
N ILE A 452 -3.04 23.07 -23.38
CA ILE A 452 -2.76 24.16 -22.43
C ILE A 452 -1.43 24.83 -22.73
N GLU A 453 -1.21 26.01 -22.16
CA GLU A 453 0.09 26.67 -22.11
C GLU A 453 0.80 26.38 -20.78
N ASP A 454 2.09 26.03 -20.82
CA ASP A 454 2.90 25.71 -19.62
C ASP A 454 2.78 26.78 -18.51
N ARG A 455 2.74 28.07 -18.89
CA ARG A 455 2.64 29.19 -17.95
C ARG A 455 1.33 29.24 -17.15
N ARG A 456 0.30 28.51 -17.59
CA ARG A 456 -1.03 28.44 -16.94
C ARG A 456 -1.27 27.10 -16.26
N LEU A 457 -0.23 26.28 -16.04
CA LEU A 457 -0.37 24.94 -15.50
C LEU A 457 -1.14 24.90 -14.17
N GLU A 458 -0.74 25.74 -13.20
CA GLU A 458 -1.37 25.72 -11.87
C GLU A 458 -2.85 26.09 -11.94
N GLU A 459 -3.24 27.01 -12.82
CA GLU A 459 -4.61 27.38 -13.04
C GLU A 459 -5.42 26.20 -13.61
N TRP A 460 -4.86 25.46 -14.59
CA TRP A 460 -5.50 24.31 -15.19
C TRP A 460 -5.62 23.12 -14.22
N LEU A 461 -4.60 22.88 -13.41
CA LEU A 461 -4.65 21.87 -12.36
C LEU A 461 -5.71 22.22 -11.31
N TRP A 462 -5.84 23.50 -10.95
CA TRP A 462 -6.87 23.95 -10.02
C TRP A 462 -8.28 23.79 -10.62
N ARG A 463 -8.46 24.08 -11.90
CA ARG A 463 -9.73 23.83 -12.62
C ARG A 463 -10.07 22.34 -12.64
N ALA A 464 -9.10 21.47 -12.92
CA ALA A 464 -9.27 20.02 -12.90
C ALA A 464 -9.72 19.53 -11.51
N PHE A 465 -9.03 19.97 -10.47
CA PHE A 465 -9.38 19.67 -9.09
C PHE A 465 -10.80 20.12 -8.74
N THR A 466 -11.13 21.37 -9.04
CA THR A 466 -12.44 21.95 -8.72
C THR A 466 -13.56 21.24 -9.46
N ARG A 467 -13.34 20.83 -10.72
CA ARG A 467 -14.32 20.07 -11.50
C ARG A 467 -14.59 18.71 -10.86
N LEU A 468 -13.54 17.92 -10.58
CA LEU A 468 -13.68 16.62 -9.92
C LEU A 468 -14.37 16.76 -8.55
N LYS A 469 -14.07 17.81 -7.78
CA LYS A 469 -14.75 18.09 -6.51
C LYS A 469 -16.25 18.39 -6.70
N LYS A 470 -16.63 19.12 -7.75
CA LYS A 470 -18.04 19.39 -8.09
C LYS A 470 -18.79 18.13 -8.54
N GLU A 471 -18.10 17.19 -9.16
CA GLU A 471 -18.63 15.88 -9.56
C GLU A 471 -18.73 14.90 -8.36
N GLY A 472 -18.35 15.33 -7.16
CA GLY A 472 -18.46 14.55 -5.92
C GLY A 472 -17.22 13.74 -5.57
N GLU A 473 -16.16 13.84 -6.37
CA GLU A 473 -14.93 13.09 -6.15
C GLU A 473 -14.16 13.59 -4.91
N HIS A 474 -13.55 12.66 -4.18
CA HIS A 474 -12.73 12.98 -3.02
C HIS A 474 -11.29 13.28 -3.42
N ALA A 475 -10.63 14.23 -2.72
CA ALA A 475 -9.20 14.54 -2.96
C ALA A 475 -8.30 13.32 -2.77
N SER A 476 -8.66 12.42 -1.84
CA SER A 476 -7.99 11.13 -1.63
C SER A 476 -8.00 10.21 -2.84
N ASP A 477 -8.93 10.41 -3.76
CA ASP A 477 -9.12 9.58 -4.96
C ASP A 477 -8.57 10.23 -6.22
N MET A 478 -7.79 11.30 -6.03
CA MET A 478 -7.15 12.04 -7.10
C MET A 478 -5.64 11.91 -7.03
N VAL A 479 -5.01 11.73 -8.18
CA VAL A 479 -3.56 11.84 -8.34
C VAL A 479 -3.23 12.77 -9.51
N PHE A 480 -2.28 13.67 -9.28
CA PHE A 480 -1.74 14.56 -10.30
C PHE A 480 -0.35 14.05 -10.69
N LEU A 481 -0.22 13.63 -11.95
CA LEU A 481 1.01 13.11 -12.50
C LEU A 481 1.76 14.22 -13.22
N LEU A 482 2.96 14.55 -12.72
CA LEU A 482 3.77 15.69 -13.14
C LEU A 482 5.13 15.21 -13.67
N PRO A 483 5.77 15.94 -14.60
CA PRO A 483 6.93 15.44 -15.34
C PRO A 483 8.20 15.32 -14.48
N ASN A 484 8.41 16.23 -13.53
CA ASN A 484 9.63 16.29 -12.73
C ASN A 484 9.38 16.88 -11.33
N HIS A 485 10.41 16.84 -10.48
CA HIS A 485 10.35 17.31 -9.09
C HIS A 485 10.14 18.82 -8.97
N GLU A 486 10.75 19.63 -9.83
CA GLU A 486 10.66 21.09 -9.78
C GLU A 486 9.22 21.58 -10.03
N ILE A 487 8.63 21.14 -11.15
CA ILE A 487 7.23 21.43 -11.49
C ILE A 487 6.32 20.88 -10.39
N GLY A 488 6.59 19.66 -9.91
CA GLY A 488 5.84 19.02 -8.86
C GLY A 488 5.79 19.84 -7.58
N MET A 489 6.92 20.30 -7.09
CA MET A 489 6.99 21.15 -5.89
C MET A 489 6.29 22.48 -6.06
N ARG A 490 6.40 23.10 -7.24
CA ARG A 490 5.71 24.36 -7.55
C ARG A 490 4.19 24.17 -7.48
N CYS A 491 3.68 23.09 -8.06
CA CYS A 491 2.26 22.75 -8.04
C CYS A 491 1.77 22.38 -6.63
N ALA A 492 2.52 21.56 -5.87
CA ALA A 492 2.18 21.21 -4.51
C ALA A 492 2.03 22.44 -3.62
N ARG A 493 3.01 23.34 -3.63
CA ARG A 493 2.96 24.61 -2.88
C ARG A 493 1.79 25.49 -3.29
N HIS A 494 1.40 25.48 -4.58
CA HIS A 494 0.23 26.22 -5.03
C HIS A 494 -1.04 25.73 -4.37
N PHE A 495 -1.24 24.38 -4.30
CA PHE A 495 -2.42 23.78 -3.68
C PHE A 495 -2.42 23.95 -2.14
N GLU A 496 -1.28 23.83 -1.49
CA GLU A 496 -1.13 24.08 -0.06
C GLU A 496 -1.49 25.51 0.32
N LYS A 497 -1.09 26.51 -0.48
CA LYS A 497 -1.51 27.91 -0.31
C LYS A 497 -3.02 28.11 -0.43
N GLN A 498 -3.71 27.25 -1.17
CA GLN A 498 -5.18 27.25 -1.28
C GLN A 498 -5.83 26.41 -0.17
N GLY A 499 -5.08 25.93 0.82
CA GLY A 499 -5.59 25.14 1.94
C GLY A 499 -5.87 23.67 1.62
N ILE A 500 -5.33 23.14 0.52
CA ILE A 500 -5.45 21.73 0.16
C ILE A 500 -4.20 20.99 0.62
N SER A 501 -4.35 20.04 1.53
CA SER A 501 -3.25 19.17 1.94
C SER A 501 -2.83 18.24 0.80
N VAL A 502 -1.52 18.16 0.55
CA VAL A 502 -0.93 17.37 -0.54
C VAL A 502 0.00 16.30 0.02
N ASN A 503 -0.12 15.07 -0.49
CA ASN A 503 0.88 14.03 -0.31
C ASN A 503 1.71 13.90 -1.60
N HIS A 504 3.01 14.15 -1.51
CA HIS A 504 3.88 14.17 -2.71
C HIS A 504 5.20 13.45 -2.52
N VAL A 505 5.85 13.08 -3.64
CA VAL A 505 7.14 12.38 -3.67
C VAL A 505 8.32 13.28 -4.08
N PHE A 506 8.08 14.58 -4.20
CA PHE A 506 9.07 15.53 -4.70
C PHE A 506 10.12 15.83 -3.62
N GLU A 507 11.34 16.13 -4.07
CA GLU A 507 12.47 16.40 -3.19
C GLU A 507 12.34 17.77 -2.51
N ILE A 508 12.54 17.81 -1.18
CA ILE A 508 12.52 19.04 -0.38
C ILE A 508 13.92 19.33 0.16
N ASP A 509 14.54 18.39 0.87
CA ASP A 509 15.79 18.60 1.62
C ASP A 509 16.81 17.46 1.43
N GLY A 510 16.90 16.91 0.20
CA GLY A 510 17.87 15.90 -0.16
C GLY A 510 17.40 14.44 -0.11
N PRO A 511 18.30 13.48 -0.41
CA PRO A 511 17.93 12.07 -0.70
C PRO A 511 17.23 11.33 0.44
N ARG A 512 17.51 11.67 1.71
CA ARG A 512 16.89 11.01 2.88
C ARG A 512 15.43 11.43 3.05
N SER A 513 15.13 12.72 2.85
CA SER A 513 13.77 13.26 2.90
C SER A 513 12.94 12.67 1.76
N THR A 514 13.44 12.67 0.54
CA THR A 514 12.78 12.07 -0.64
C THR A 514 12.43 10.60 -0.43
N LYS A 515 13.32 9.82 0.21
CA LYS A 515 13.04 8.42 0.52
C LYS A 515 11.90 8.26 1.52
N ARG A 516 11.82 9.09 2.56
CA ARG A 516 10.70 9.10 3.52
C ARG A 516 9.38 9.42 2.83
N HIS A 517 9.34 10.44 1.98
CA HIS A 517 8.15 10.81 1.19
C HIS A 517 7.72 9.68 0.24
N LYS A 518 8.65 9.02 -0.45
CA LYS A 518 8.34 7.87 -1.30
C LYS A 518 7.79 6.68 -0.52
N VAL A 519 8.31 6.40 0.68
CA VAL A 519 7.81 5.33 1.55
C VAL A 519 6.46 5.70 2.16
N ALA A 520 6.25 6.97 2.50
CA ALA A 520 4.97 7.48 3.01
C ALA A 520 3.93 7.74 1.91
N PHE A 521 4.34 7.70 0.62
CA PHE A 521 3.42 7.86 -0.49
C PHE A 521 2.53 6.63 -0.63
N TRP A 522 1.25 6.84 -0.44
CA TRP A 522 0.28 5.78 -0.45
C TRP A 522 -1.01 6.20 -1.14
N ASN A 523 -1.58 5.28 -1.94
CA ASN A 523 -2.79 5.56 -2.70
C ASN A 523 -4.03 5.82 -1.82
N GLN A 524 -4.04 5.31 -0.60
CA GLN A 524 -5.15 5.47 0.35
C GLN A 524 -4.98 6.64 1.32
N ASP A 525 -3.94 7.46 1.15
CA ASP A 525 -3.77 8.70 1.92
C ASP A 525 -4.93 9.65 1.64
N SER A 526 -5.48 10.29 2.67
CA SER A 526 -6.63 11.19 2.60
C SER A 526 -6.37 12.49 1.82
N ARG A 527 -5.10 12.82 1.61
CA ARG A 527 -4.65 14.03 0.91
C ARG A 527 -4.69 13.86 -0.60
N LEU A 528 -4.71 15.00 -1.31
CA LEU A 528 -4.46 15.02 -2.75
C LEU A 528 -3.05 14.48 -3.05
N LYS A 529 -2.93 13.55 -3.98
CA LYS A 529 -1.65 12.94 -4.35
C LYS A 529 -1.00 13.65 -5.52
N MET A 530 0.29 13.96 -5.41
CA MET A 530 1.09 14.50 -6.52
C MET A 530 2.41 13.76 -6.64
N CYS A 531 2.71 13.23 -7.83
CA CYS A 531 3.95 12.48 -8.05
C CYS A 531 4.37 12.47 -9.52
N THR A 532 5.54 11.91 -9.80
CA THR A 532 5.96 11.66 -11.17
C THR A 532 5.34 10.36 -11.68
N VAL A 533 5.19 10.22 -13.01
CA VAL A 533 4.72 8.96 -13.63
C VAL A 533 5.60 7.78 -13.21
N HIS A 534 6.92 7.98 -13.10
CA HIS A 534 7.86 6.95 -12.63
C HIS A 534 7.53 6.46 -11.22
N SER A 535 7.21 7.39 -10.30
CA SER A 535 6.87 7.04 -8.92
C SER A 535 5.49 6.41 -8.80
N PHE A 536 4.58 6.68 -9.73
CA PHE A 536 3.23 6.14 -9.75
C PHE A 536 3.10 4.84 -10.59
N LYS A 537 4.18 4.41 -11.24
CA LYS A 537 4.19 3.14 -11.98
C LYS A 537 3.81 1.98 -11.07
N GLY A 538 2.90 1.13 -11.52
CA GLY A 538 2.32 0.02 -10.75
C GLY A 538 1.13 0.41 -9.86
N TRP A 539 0.96 1.69 -9.52
CA TRP A 539 -0.20 2.22 -8.83
C TRP A 539 -1.38 2.51 -9.76
N GLU A 540 -2.53 2.76 -9.17
CA GLU A 540 -3.75 3.17 -9.87
C GLU A 540 -4.58 4.09 -8.98
N CYS A 541 -5.39 4.94 -9.58
CA CYS A 541 -6.26 5.88 -8.88
C CYS A 541 -7.60 6.04 -9.61
N ALA A 542 -8.67 6.36 -8.88
CA ALA A 542 -9.96 6.62 -9.49
C ALA A 542 -9.91 7.82 -10.45
N ASN A 543 -9.23 8.89 -10.06
CA ASN A 543 -9.14 10.11 -10.86
C ASN A 543 -7.68 10.47 -11.11
N VAL A 544 -7.28 10.46 -12.37
CA VAL A 544 -5.91 10.81 -12.80
C VAL A 544 -5.94 12.12 -13.58
N VAL A 545 -5.15 13.08 -13.13
CA VAL A 545 -4.84 14.30 -13.88
C VAL A 545 -3.39 14.21 -14.34
N LEU A 546 -3.19 14.10 -15.64
CA LEU A 546 -1.87 13.99 -16.26
C LEU A 546 -1.47 15.31 -16.91
N TYR A 547 -0.35 15.86 -16.53
CA TYR A 547 0.26 16.97 -17.25
C TYR A 547 1.41 16.48 -18.13
N ILE A 548 1.34 16.83 -19.42
CA ILE A 548 2.36 16.53 -20.43
C ILE A 548 3.02 17.86 -20.81
N GLY A 549 4.20 18.13 -20.24
CA GLY A 549 5.00 19.31 -20.57
C GLY A 549 5.76 19.18 -21.89
N ALA A 550 6.27 20.29 -22.40
CA ALA A 550 7.16 20.31 -23.56
C ALA A 550 8.41 19.47 -23.28
N SER A 551 8.80 18.63 -24.22
CA SER A 551 9.96 17.76 -24.10
C SER A 551 10.85 17.83 -25.36
N PRO A 552 12.18 17.72 -25.25
CA PRO A 552 13.07 17.63 -26.39
C PRO A 552 12.73 16.44 -27.32
N GLN A 553 12.83 16.62 -28.62
CA GLN A 553 12.52 15.59 -29.63
C GLN A 553 13.34 14.30 -29.49
N SER A 554 14.53 14.36 -28.90
CA SER A 554 15.42 13.21 -28.71
C SER A 554 14.88 12.12 -27.77
N GLU A 555 13.89 12.42 -26.92
CA GLU A 555 13.29 11.47 -25.96
C GLU A 555 11.88 10.99 -26.34
N SER A 556 11.48 11.14 -27.61
CA SER A 556 10.10 10.95 -28.05
C SER A 556 9.50 9.58 -27.66
N ARG A 557 10.21 8.47 -27.93
CA ARG A 557 9.70 7.11 -27.62
C ARG A 557 9.57 6.83 -26.12
N ARG A 558 10.51 7.31 -25.33
CA ARG A 558 10.44 7.19 -23.85
C ARG A 558 9.26 7.98 -23.30
N ASN A 559 9.04 9.18 -23.84
CA ASN A 559 7.90 10.00 -23.46
C ASN A 559 6.57 9.35 -23.88
N ASP A 560 6.48 8.73 -25.06
CA ASP A 560 5.30 8.00 -25.48
C ASP A 560 4.95 6.88 -24.51
N MET A 561 5.95 6.12 -24.03
CA MET A 561 5.75 5.08 -23.01
C MET A 561 5.31 5.66 -21.66
N LEU A 562 5.83 6.81 -21.27
CA LEU A 562 5.42 7.48 -20.03
C LEU A 562 3.96 7.94 -20.10
N VAL A 563 3.57 8.58 -21.22
CA VAL A 563 2.18 9.02 -21.43
C VAL A 563 1.23 7.80 -21.45
N TYR A 564 1.59 6.75 -22.18
CA TYR A 564 0.82 5.50 -22.17
C TYR A 564 0.68 4.92 -20.76
N THR A 565 1.81 4.87 -20.03
CA THR A 565 1.81 4.38 -18.65
C THR A 565 0.86 5.20 -17.77
N ALA A 566 0.89 6.52 -17.89
CA ALA A 566 0.03 7.42 -17.11
C ALA A 566 -1.45 7.26 -17.47
N ILE A 567 -1.80 7.18 -18.74
CA ILE A 567 -3.17 6.93 -19.21
C ILE A 567 -3.74 5.66 -18.57
N THR A 568 -2.94 4.60 -18.52
CA THR A 568 -3.35 3.30 -17.97
C THR A 568 -3.36 3.20 -16.44
N ARG A 569 -3.16 4.30 -15.73
CA ARG A 569 -3.21 4.35 -14.25
C ARG A 569 -4.58 4.68 -13.70
N THR A 570 -5.52 5.10 -14.53
CA THR A 570 -6.86 5.46 -14.05
C THR A 570 -7.81 4.26 -13.97
N ARG A 571 -8.66 4.30 -12.96
CA ARG A 571 -9.79 3.37 -12.78
C ARG A 571 -11.14 4.04 -13.07
N GLY A 572 -11.14 5.32 -13.35
CA GLY A 572 -12.32 6.14 -13.58
C GLY A 572 -11.97 7.33 -14.49
N ASN A 573 -11.94 8.54 -13.95
CA ASN A 573 -11.76 9.75 -14.72
C ASN A 573 -10.30 10.00 -15.11
N LEU A 574 -10.08 10.42 -16.35
CA LEU A 574 -8.78 10.82 -16.88
C LEU A 574 -8.86 12.23 -17.45
N ILE A 575 -8.08 13.14 -16.91
CA ILE A 575 -7.91 14.51 -17.43
C ILE A 575 -6.46 14.66 -17.89
N VAL A 576 -6.25 14.88 -19.19
CA VAL A 576 -4.92 15.15 -19.76
C VAL A 576 -4.80 16.63 -20.07
N LEU A 577 -3.78 17.26 -19.50
CA LEU A 577 -3.38 18.64 -19.74
C LEU A 577 -2.11 18.61 -20.62
N ASN A 578 -2.26 18.87 -21.91
CA ASN A 578 -1.18 18.73 -22.87
C ASN A 578 -0.59 20.09 -23.25
N ALA A 579 0.70 20.27 -23.05
CA ALA A 579 1.49 21.39 -23.58
C ALA A 579 2.52 20.95 -24.62
N ASN A 580 2.55 19.65 -24.96
CA ASN A 580 3.51 19.08 -25.89
C ASN A 580 2.92 19.03 -27.31
N THR A 581 3.58 19.68 -28.25
CA THR A 581 3.14 19.74 -29.65
C THR A 581 3.06 18.38 -30.34
N ARG A 582 3.84 17.38 -29.90
CA ARG A 582 3.84 16.03 -30.42
C ARG A 582 2.48 15.35 -30.31
N TYR A 583 1.72 15.64 -29.26
CA TYR A 583 0.45 14.96 -28.96
C TYR A 583 -0.76 15.81 -29.33
N ARG A 584 -0.58 17.00 -29.90
CA ARG A 584 -1.68 17.93 -30.23
C ARG A 584 -2.70 17.32 -31.19
N GLU A 585 -2.23 16.78 -32.33
CA GLU A 585 -3.11 16.18 -33.33
C GLU A 585 -3.90 14.99 -32.74
N PHE A 586 -3.26 14.20 -31.88
CA PHE A 586 -3.93 13.12 -31.18
C PHE A 586 -5.06 13.65 -30.29
N GLY A 587 -4.79 14.67 -29.48
CA GLY A 587 -5.80 15.32 -28.62
C GLY A 587 -6.95 15.92 -29.40
N GLU A 588 -6.68 16.59 -30.51
CA GLU A 588 -7.70 17.18 -31.39
C GLU A 588 -8.61 16.13 -32.04
N SER A 589 -8.12 14.90 -32.21
CA SER A 589 -8.88 13.76 -32.76
C SER A 589 -9.87 13.12 -31.79
N LEU A 590 -9.84 13.51 -30.49
CA LEU A 590 -10.69 12.93 -29.47
C LEU A 590 -12.06 13.62 -29.39
N PRO A 591 -13.15 12.86 -29.12
CA PRO A 591 -14.51 13.40 -29.11
C PRO A 591 -14.81 14.30 -27.92
N CYS A 592 -14.03 14.21 -26.83
CA CYS A 592 -14.24 14.98 -25.62
C CYS A 592 -13.26 16.14 -25.54
N ARG A 593 -13.79 17.35 -25.63
CA ARG A 593 -13.07 18.59 -25.35
C ARG A 593 -13.54 19.15 -24.00
N TRP A 594 -12.63 19.79 -23.31
CA TRP A 594 -12.98 20.59 -22.13
C TRP A 594 -13.53 21.94 -22.61
N GLU A 595 -14.79 22.18 -22.36
CA GLU A 595 -15.41 23.50 -22.54
C GLU A 595 -15.13 24.42 -21.35
#